data_51c9813144a24ed275b41b1eaeaf9d59
#
_entry.id   51c9813144a24ed275b41b1eaeaf9d59
#
_cell.length_a   1.000
_cell.length_b   1.000
_cell.length_c   1.000
_cell.angle_alpha   90.00
_cell.angle_beta   90.00
_cell.angle_gamma   90.00
#
_symmetry.space_group_name_H-M   'P 1'
#
loop_
_entity.id
_entity.type
_entity.pdbx_description
1 polymer ?
#
loop_
_entity_poly.entity_id
_entity_poly.type
_entity_poly.pdbx_seq_one_letter_code
_entity_poly.pdbx_strand_id
1 'polypeptide(L)'
;WIVGNMRTVEEAFSHDPYTPTPIHGDLLNLNFLDENGEVFILDWEYSGMGDIYFDLANFSHHHRLNDEQVRLWLQAYFGEATPKRFARLKLMWPMSEVHESMWGTTQTGISKLDEDFQGYADLWFGRATEAMSDPRWEEYVPGEVAATIRRKGLFGYKAG
;
A
#
# COMPACT_ATOMS: atom_id res chain seq x y z
N TRP A 1 -16.54 -5.29 -4.53
CA TRP A 1 -15.73 -4.28 -5.20
C TRP A 1 -14.27 -4.31 -4.70
N ILE A 2 -13.96 -4.11 -3.41
CA ILE A 2 -12.58 -4.06 -2.89
C ILE A 2 -11.81 -5.36 -3.15
N VAL A 3 -12.41 -6.52 -2.89
CA VAL A 3 -11.79 -7.83 -3.16
C VAL A 3 -11.48 -8.00 -4.66
N GLY A 4 -12.31 -7.44 -5.55
CA GLY A 4 -12.05 -7.44 -6.99
C GLY A 4 -10.78 -6.65 -7.34
N ASN A 5 -10.61 -5.46 -6.75
CA ASN A 5 -9.42 -4.64 -6.94
C ASN A 5 -8.16 -5.28 -6.32
N MET A 6 -8.26 -5.89 -5.15
CA MET A 6 -7.15 -6.66 -4.55
C MET A 6 -6.69 -7.80 -5.47
N ARG A 7 -7.62 -8.55 -6.07
CA ARG A 7 -7.30 -9.60 -7.06
C ARG A 7 -6.65 -9.03 -8.32
N THR A 8 -7.03 -7.81 -8.73
CA THR A 8 -6.38 -7.09 -9.82
C THR A 8 -4.90 -6.84 -9.51
N VAL A 9 -4.61 -6.39 -8.28
CA VAL A 9 -3.23 -6.15 -7.83
C VAL A 9 -2.46 -7.46 -7.76
N GLU A 10 -3.05 -8.51 -7.20
CA GLU A 10 -2.46 -9.84 -7.14
C GLU A 10 -2.09 -10.36 -8.55
N GLU A 11 -2.99 -10.25 -9.51
CA GLU A 11 -2.74 -10.62 -10.91
C GLU A 11 -1.61 -9.77 -11.50
N ALA A 12 -1.61 -8.43 -11.29
CA ALA A 12 -0.57 -7.55 -11.77
C ALA A 12 0.81 -7.93 -11.22
N PHE A 13 0.88 -8.26 -9.94
CA PHE A 13 2.14 -8.64 -9.28
C PHE A 13 2.60 -10.04 -9.64
N SER A 14 1.70 -10.95 -10.02
CA SER A 14 2.07 -12.28 -10.51
C SER A 14 2.84 -12.23 -11.84
N HIS A 15 2.62 -11.19 -12.65
CA HIS A 15 3.36 -10.96 -13.90
C HIS A 15 4.73 -10.27 -13.68
N ASP A 16 4.96 -9.71 -12.51
CA ASP A 16 6.22 -9.07 -12.12
C ASP A 16 6.55 -9.44 -10.67
N PRO A 17 6.92 -10.70 -10.42
CA PRO A 17 7.15 -11.18 -9.07
C PRO A 17 8.32 -10.44 -8.42
N TYR A 18 8.18 -10.16 -7.12
CA TYR A 18 9.23 -9.51 -6.35
C TYR A 18 10.29 -10.54 -5.89
N THR A 19 11.49 -10.04 -5.63
CA THR A 19 12.48 -10.78 -4.85
C THR A 19 12.28 -10.43 -3.38
N PRO A 20 12.03 -11.41 -2.50
CA PRO A 20 11.87 -11.11 -1.08
C PRO A 20 13.09 -10.39 -0.51
N THR A 21 12.85 -9.27 0.15
CA THR A 21 13.85 -8.47 0.86
C THR A 21 13.42 -8.28 2.31
N PRO A 22 14.33 -7.95 3.24
CA PRO A 22 13.92 -7.52 4.56
C PRO A 22 13.02 -6.29 4.47
N ILE A 23 11.86 -6.36 5.11
CA ILE A 23 10.93 -5.24 5.27
C ILE A 23 10.69 -4.97 6.75
N HIS A 24 10.32 -3.74 7.08
CA HIS A 24 9.92 -3.34 8.42
C HIS A 24 8.48 -3.77 8.71
N GLY A 25 7.58 -3.55 7.75
CA GLY A 25 6.18 -3.94 7.82
C GLY A 25 5.25 -2.92 8.50
N ASP A 26 5.82 -1.86 9.13
CA ASP A 26 5.06 -0.85 9.87
C ASP A 26 5.82 0.50 9.93
N LEU A 27 5.93 1.21 8.79
CA LEU A 27 6.64 2.49 8.69
C LEU A 27 5.74 3.70 8.98
N LEU A 28 4.96 3.62 10.05
CA LEU A 28 4.14 4.75 10.52
C LEU A 28 5.00 5.85 11.16
N ASN A 29 4.47 7.06 11.23
CA ASN A 29 5.21 8.26 11.66
C ASN A 29 5.83 8.13 13.06
N LEU A 30 5.19 7.38 13.97
CA LEU A 30 5.65 7.23 15.36
C LEU A 30 6.85 6.29 15.48
N ASN A 31 7.15 5.51 14.44
CA ASN A 31 8.28 4.59 14.41
C ASN A 31 9.58 5.26 13.92
N PHE A 32 9.56 6.59 13.74
CA PHE A 32 10.75 7.36 13.36
C PHE A 32 11.16 8.30 14.49
N LEU A 33 12.42 8.20 14.90
CA LEU A 33 13.04 9.11 15.87
C LEU A 33 14.15 9.89 15.17
N ASP A 34 14.06 11.21 15.18
CA ASP A 34 15.15 12.10 14.76
C ASP A 34 15.95 12.55 15.99
N GLU A 35 17.23 12.22 16.01
CA GLU A 35 18.16 12.70 17.01
C GLU A 35 19.30 13.47 16.32
N ASN A 36 19.22 14.79 16.34
CA ASN A 36 20.21 15.70 15.74
C ASN A 36 20.50 15.47 14.26
N GLY A 37 19.48 15.08 13.47
CA GLY A 37 19.57 14.79 12.04
C GLY A 37 19.96 13.35 11.71
N GLU A 38 20.11 12.50 12.71
CA GLU A 38 20.21 11.04 12.55
C GLU A 38 18.84 10.43 12.79
N VAL A 39 18.32 9.67 11.80
CA VAL A 39 17.00 9.05 11.85
C VAL A 39 17.11 7.59 12.26
N PHE A 40 16.43 7.24 13.33
CA PHE A 40 16.31 5.85 13.81
C PHE A 40 14.92 5.32 13.47
N ILE A 41 14.86 4.07 13.03
CA ILE A 41 13.61 3.36 12.78
C ILE A 41 13.41 2.36 13.93
N LEU A 42 12.27 2.47 14.60
CA LEU A 42 11.92 1.73 15.81
C LEU A 42 10.81 0.71 15.49
N ASP A 43 10.57 -0.20 16.42
CA ASP A 43 9.43 -1.13 16.44
C ASP A 43 9.38 -2.11 15.27
N TRP A 44 10.38 -2.97 15.23
CA TRP A 44 10.59 -3.98 14.18
C TRP A 44 9.78 -5.27 14.39
N GLU A 45 8.70 -5.25 15.17
CA GLU A 45 7.95 -6.47 15.54
C GLU A 45 7.24 -7.13 14.35
N TYR A 46 6.89 -6.36 13.31
CA TYR A 46 6.29 -6.86 12.06
C TYR A 46 7.32 -7.17 10.97
N SER A 47 8.62 -7.03 11.28
CA SER A 47 9.67 -7.21 10.29
C SER A 47 9.75 -8.65 9.77
N GLY A 48 10.07 -8.78 8.50
CA GLY A 48 10.20 -10.08 7.86
C GLY A 48 10.77 -9.99 6.43
N MET A 49 10.67 -11.08 5.70
CA MET A 49 11.01 -11.11 4.28
C MET A 49 9.75 -10.87 3.45
N GLY A 50 9.73 -9.81 2.68
CA GLY A 50 8.55 -9.40 1.92
C GLY A 50 8.85 -8.61 0.65
N ASP A 51 7.79 -8.06 0.06
CA ASP A 51 7.89 -7.13 -1.07
C ASP A 51 8.23 -5.74 -0.54
N ILE A 52 9.38 -5.20 -0.92
CA ILE A 52 9.82 -3.86 -0.49
C ILE A 52 8.82 -2.75 -0.86
N TYR A 53 8.01 -2.96 -1.88
CA TYR A 53 6.98 -1.99 -2.22
C TYR A 53 5.90 -1.86 -1.14
N PHE A 54 5.76 -2.86 -0.25
CA PHE A 54 4.90 -2.73 0.92
C PHE A 54 5.42 -1.62 1.85
N ASP A 55 6.69 -1.65 2.23
CA ASP A 55 7.30 -0.61 3.08
C ASP A 55 7.29 0.76 2.39
N LEU A 56 7.63 0.80 1.10
CA LEU A 56 7.62 2.06 0.35
C LEU A 56 6.23 2.67 0.26
N ALA A 57 5.18 1.85 0.12
CA ALA A 57 3.80 2.31 0.12
C ALA A 57 3.32 2.68 1.53
N ASN A 58 3.62 1.85 2.53
CA ASN A 58 3.28 2.09 3.94
C ASN A 58 3.85 3.44 4.41
N PHE A 59 5.15 3.68 4.20
CA PHE A 59 5.75 4.98 4.46
C PHE A 59 5.02 6.11 3.72
N SER A 60 4.77 5.92 2.41
CA SER A 60 4.19 6.97 1.58
C SER A 60 2.81 7.42 2.04
N HIS A 61 1.91 6.49 2.41
CA HIS A 61 0.56 6.88 2.86
C HIS A 61 0.54 7.41 4.30
N HIS A 62 1.36 6.87 5.20
CA HIS A 62 1.45 7.40 6.57
C HIS A 62 2.01 8.81 6.59
N HIS A 63 2.99 9.13 5.75
CA HIS A 63 3.58 10.46 5.62
C HIS A 63 2.86 11.35 4.59
N ARG A 64 1.76 10.87 3.97
CA ARG A 64 0.92 11.62 3.03
C ARG A 64 1.70 12.22 1.86
N LEU A 65 2.60 11.44 1.29
CA LEU A 65 3.42 11.88 0.17
C LEU A 65 2.56 12.14 -1.08
N ASN A 66 2.79 13.27 -1.74
CA ASN A 66 2.26 13.52 -3.07
C ASN A 66 3.08 12.78 -4.16
N ASP A 67 2.60 12.79 -5.40
CA ASP A 67 3.22 12.05 -6.50
C ASP A 67 4.68 12.46 -6.77
N GLU A 68 5.04 13.74 -6.57
CA GLU A 68 6.43 14.21 -6.71
C GLU A 68 7.31 13.65 -5.60
N GLN A 69 6.85 13.70 -4.36
CA GLN A 69 7.56 13.13 -3.21
C GLN A 69 7.71 11.61 -3.32
N VAL A 70 6.69 10.91 -3.83
CA VAL A 70 6.77 9.47 -4.12
C VAL A 70 7.86 9.19 -5.16
N ARG A 71 8.00 10.02 -6.19
CA ARG A 71 9.10 9.86 -7.17
C ARG A 71 10.47 10.10 -6.54
N LEU A 72 10.61 11.10 -5.70
CA LEU A 72 11.86 11.32 -4.93
C LEU A 72 12.17 10.15 -4.01
N TRP A 73 11.17 9.60 -3.35
CA TRP A 73 11.29 8.41 -2.50
C TRP A 73 11.79 7.19 -3.27
N LEU A 74 11.16 6.90 -4.41
CA LEU A 74 11.59 5.83 -5.31
C LEU A 74 13.00 6.07 -5.88
N GLN A 75 13.32 7.32 -6.24
CA GLN A 75 14.66 7.72 -6.68
C GLN A 75 15.70 7.48 -5.60
N ALA A 76 15.41 7.85 -4.35
CA ALA A 76 16.32 7.65 -3.23
C ALA A 76 16.59 6.17 -2.96
N TYR A 77 15.55 5.33 -3.05
CA TYR A 77 15.68 3.90 -2.77
C TYR A 77 16.32 3.11 -3.92
N PHE A 78 15.85 3.32 -5.16
CA PHE A 78 16.26 2.52 -6.32
C PHE A 78 17.33 3.17 -7.21
N GLY A 79 17.70 4.42 -6.95
CA GLY A 79 18.55 5.22 -7.85
C GLY A 79 17.78 5.83 -9.03
N GLU A 80 16.54 5.39 -9.32
CA GLU A 80 15.67 5.94 -10.36
C GLU A 80 14.19 5.67 -10.08
N ALA A 81 13.33 6.60 -10.48
CA ALA A 81 11.87 6.52 -10.36
C ALA A 81 11.23 6.23 -11.73
N THR A 82 11.34 5.00 -12.22
CA THR A 82 10.73 4.63 -13.50
C THR A 82 9.20 4.64 -13.42
N PRO A 83 8.46 4.84 -14.55
CA PRO A 83 7.00 4.72 -14.57
C PRO A 83 6.50 3.38 -14.01
N LYS A 84 7.22 2.29 -14.29
CA LYS A 84 6.89 0.95 -13.78
C LYS A 84 6.98 0.89 -12.25
N ARG A 85 8.05 1.43 -11.65
CA ARG A 85 8.22 1.49 -10.20
C ARG A 85 7.16 2.35 -9.54
N PHE A 86 6.85 3.49 -10.13
CA PHE A 86 5.79 4.37 -9.65
C PHE A 86 4.42 3.67 -9.68
N ALA A 87 4.07 3.03 -10.79
CA ALA A 87 2.82 2.30 -10.93
C ALA A 87 2.71 1.16 -9.90
N ARG A 88 3.80 0.39 -9.71
CA ARG A 88 3.82 -0.69 -8.71
C ARG A 88 3.61 -0.17 -7.28
N LEU A 89 4.24 0.94 -6.91
CA LEU A 89 4.02 1.56 -5.60
C LEU A 89 2.56 2.01 -5.46
N LYS A 90 1.99 2.64 -6.50
CA LYS A 90 0.59 3.11 -6.48
C LYS A 90 -0.41 1.95 -6.39
N LEU A 91 -0.10 0.79 -6.96
CA LEU A 91 -0.90 -0.43 -6.79
C LEU A 91 -0.76 -1.03 -5.38
N MET A 92 0.43 -0.98 -4.78
CA MET A 92 0.66 -1.47 -3.41
C MET A 92 0.07 -0.55 -2.34
N TRP A 93 -0.05 0.74 -2.62
CA TRP A 93 -0.53 1.75 -1.67
C TRP A 93 -1.85 1.37 -1.01
N PRO A 94 -2.97 1.15 -1.73
CA PRO A 94 -4.21 0.74 -1.10
C PRO A 94 -4.16 -0.66 -0.48
N MET A 95 -3.23 -1.52 -0.88
CA MET A 95 -3.04 -2.83 -0.24
C MET A 95 -2.50 -2.65 1.19
N SER A 96 -1.57 -1.73 1.38
CA SER A 96 -1.06 -1.37 2.70
C SER A 96 -2.14 -0.68 3.55
N GLU A 97 -2.98 0.19 2.96
CA GLU A 97 -4.11 0.81 3.68
C GLU A 97 -5.19 -0.22 4.09
N VAL A 98 -5.46 -1.23 3.24
CA VAL A 98 -6.33 -2.36 3.62
C VAL A 98 -5.73 -3.16 4.77
N HIS A 99 -4.41 -3.36 4.78
CA HIS A 99 -3.72 -4.03 5.88
C HIS A 99 -3.96 -3.30 7.21
N GLU A 100 -3.81 -1.95 7.24
CA GLU A 100 -4.11 -1.12 8.41
C GLU A 100 -5.57 -1.28 8.87
N SER A 101 -6.51 -1.25 7.93
CA SER A 101 -7.93 -1.44 8.23
C SER A 101 -8.21 -2.81 8.83
N MET A 102 -7.59 -3.86 8.31
CA MET A 102 -7.73 -5.23 8.83
C MET A 102 -7.13 -5.37 10.22
N TRP A 103 -5.99 -4.72 10.48
CA TRP A 103 -5.40 -4.65 11.80
C TRP A 103 -6.36 -4.01 12.80
N GLY A 104 -6.88 -2.81 12.50
CA GLY A 104 -7.86 -2.13 13.34
C GLY A 104 -9.10 -2.98 13.59
N THR A 105 -9.66 -3.59 12.55
CA THR A 105 -10.81 -4.52 12.68
C THR A 105 -10.49 -5.69 13.61
N THR A 106 -9.30 -6.26 13.52
CA THR A 106 -8.88 -7.35 14.41
C THR A 106 -8.80 -6.87 15.86
N GLN A 107 -8.25 -5.68 16.09
CA GLN A 107 -8.13 -5.11 17.44
C GLN A 107 -9.50 -4.88 18.10
N THR A 108 -10.57 -4.57 17.36
CA THR A 108 -11.92 -4.45 17.94
C THR A 108 -12.38 -5.72 18.66
N GLY A 109 -11.88 -6.89 18.22
CA GLY A 109 -12.27 -8.19 18.79
C GLY A 109 -11.33 -8.72 19.88
N ILE A 110 -10.07 -8.30 19.90
CA ILE A 110 -9.05 -8.90 20.78
C ILE A 110 -8.41 -7.94 21.77
N SER A 111 -8.39 -6.62 21.47
CA SER A 111 -7.76 -5.63 22.34
C SER A 111 -8.55 -5.40 23.62
N LYS A 112 -7.81 -5.12 24.71
CA LYS A 112 -8.37 -4.67 26.00
C LYS A 112 -8.17 -3.17 26.22
N LEU A 113 -7.58 -2.47 25.27
CA LEU A 113 -7.39 -1.03 25.33
C LEU A 113 -8.71 -0.33 25.01
N ASP A 114 -8.94 0.80 25.67
CA ASP A 114 -10.11 1.67 25.42
C ASP A 114 -9.76 2.67 24.29
N GLU A 115 -9.64 2.14 23.08
CA GLU A 115 -9.27 2.89 21.88
C GLU A 115 -10.29 2.67 20.77
N ASP A 116 -10.52 3.68 19.94
CA ASP A 116 -11.43 3.62 18.80
C ASP A 116 -10.84 2.86 17.61
N PHE A 117 -10.64 1.55 17.78
CA PHE A 117 -10.13 0.68 16.72
C PHE A 117 -11.08 0.59 15.51
N GLN A 118 -12.39 0.73 15.73
CA GLN A 118 -13.36 0.74 14.63
C GLN A 118 -13.19 2.00 13.79
N GLY A 119 -13.10 3.16 14.41
CA GLY A 119 -12.83 4.42 13.69
C GLY A 119 -11.51 4.40 12.94
N TYR A 120 -10.47 3.78 13.53
CA TYR A 120 -9.20 3.55 12.84
C TYR A 120 -9.38 2.66 11.59
N ALA A 121 -10.06 1.53 11.72
CA ALA A 121 -10.34 0.61 10.62
C ALA A 121 -11.13 1.28 9.49
N ASP A 122 -12.18 2.03 9.84
CA ASP A 122 -13.05 2.74 8.89
C ASP A 122 -12.27 3.83 8.13
N LEU A 123 -11.38 4.55 8.82
CA LEU A 123 -10.51 5.56 8.20
C LEU A 123 -9.65 4.95 7.10
N TRP A 124 -8.94 3.87 7.41
CA TRP A 124 -8.03 3.24 6.45
C TRP A 124 -8.77 2.54 5.32
N PHE A 125 -9.90 1.92 5.61
CA PHE A 125 -10.77 1.37 4.57
C PHE A 125 -11.30 2.44 3.61
N GLY A 126 -11.68 3.60 4.16
CA GLY A 126 -12.10 4.76 3.37
C GLY A 126 -11.00 5.24 2.43
N ARG A 127 -9.76 5.37 2.93
CA ARG A 127 -8.59 5.78 2.13
C ARG A 127 -8.26 4.79 1.02
N ALA A 128 -8.22 3.49 1.34
CA ALA A 128 -8.00 2.45 0.34
C ALA A 128 -9.08 2.49 -0.75
N THR A 129 -10.33 2.71 -0.37
CA THR A 129 -11.45 2.86 -1.30
C THR A 129 -11.28 4.09 -2.20
N GLU A 130 -10.86 5.22 -1.64
CA GLU A 130 -10.57 6.44 -2.38
C GLU A 130 -9.43 6.22 -3.38
N ALA A 131 -8.32 5.63 -2.96
CA ALA A 131 -7.17 5.34 -3.82
C ALA A 131 -7.54 4.42 -4.98
N MET A 132 -8.31 3.36 -4.75
CA MET A 132 -8.78 2.45 -5.80
C MET A 132 -9.89 3.06 -6.68
N SER A 133 -10.51 4.16 -6.27
CA SER A 133 -11.51 4.91 -7.05
C SER A 133 -10.91 6.03 -7.88
N ASP A 134 -9.61 6.31 -7.74
CA ASP A 134 -8.90 7.29 -8.59
C ASP A 134 -9.02 6.85 -10.06
N PRO A 135 -9.46 7.74 -10.98
CA PRO A 135 -9.54 7.41 -12.40
C PRO A 135 -8.22 6.89 -13.00
N ARG A 136 -7.08 7.26 -12.41
CA ARG A 136 -5.74 6.79 -12.81
C ARG A 136 -5.41 5.38 -12.32
N TRP A 137 -6.24 4.80 -11.45
CA TRP A 137 -6.00 3.46 -10.88
C TRP A 137 -5.77 2.40 -11.97
N GLU A 138 -6.62 2.40 -12.99
CA GLU A 138 -6.48 1.46 -14.11
C GLU A 138 -5.21 1.69 -14.95
N GLU A 139 -4.66 2.91 -14.96
CA GLU A 139 -3.42 3.23 -15.71
C GLU A 139 -2.19 2.60 -15.07
N TYR A 140 -2.23 2.30 -13.76
CA TYR A 140 -1.14 1.65 -13.05
C TYR A 140 -1.10 0.14 -13.30
N VAL A 141 -2.20 -0.45 -13.78
CA VAL A 141 -2.26 -1.88 -14.10
C VAL A 141 -1.59 -2.11 -15.47
N PRO A 142 -0.61 -3.05 -15.57
CA PRO A 142 0.01 -3.36 -16.85
C PRO A 142 -1.02 -3.72 -17.93
N GLY A 143 -0.86 -3.21 -19.15
CA GLY A 143 -1.88 -3.30 -20.20
C GLY A 143 -2.32 -4.74 -20.54
N GLU A 144 -1.40 -5.70 -20.52
CA GLU A 144 -1.68 -7.13 -20.70
C GLU A 144 -2.54 -7.71 -19.56
N VAL A 145 -2.29 -7.26 -18.32
CA VAL A 145 -3.07 -7.62 -17.14
C VAL A 145 -4.44 -6.96 -17.19
N ALA A 146 -4.50 -5.66 -17.52
CA ALA A 146 -5.74 -4.91 -17.67
C ALA A 146 -6.69 -5.56 -18.69
N ALA A 147 -6.16 -6.02 -19.83
CA ALA A 147 -6.95 -6.74 -20.84
C ALA A 147 -7.54 -8.07 -20.30
N THR A 148 -6.77 -8.77 -19.48
CA THR A 148 -7.21 -10.03 -18.85
C THR A 148 -8.28 -9.78 -17.79
N ILE A 149 -8.10 -8.74 -16.97
CA ILE A 149 -9.02 -8.34 -15.90
C ILE A 149 -10.36 -7.88 -16.48
N ARG A 150 -10.33 -7.06 -17.54
CA ARG A 150 -11.56 -6.66 -18.26
C ARG A 150 -12.33 -7.86 -18.79
N ARG A 151 -11.63 -8.84 -19.38
CA ARG A 151 -12.27 -10.11 -19.85
C ARG A 151 -12.91 -10.90 -18.72
N LYS A 152 -12.28 -10.90 -17.53
CA LYS A 152 -12.77 -11.65 -16.37
C LYS A 152 -13.81 -10.85 -15.56
N GLY A 153 -14.10 -9.57 -15.90
CA GLY A 153 -15.00 -8.71 -15.15
C GLY A 153 -14.52 -8.42 -13.72
N LEU A 154 -13.20 -8.45 -13.49
CA LEU A 154 -12.61 -8.33 -12.16
C LEU A 154 -12.38 -6.89 -11.71
N PHE A 155 -12.33 -5.91 -12.63
CA PHE A 155 -12.44 -4.53 -12.19
C PHE A 155 -13.79 -4.38 -11.52
N GLY A 156 -13.82 -3.75 -10.33
CA GLY A 156 -15.03 -3.46 -9.60
C GLY A 156 -15.96 -2.50 -10.35
N TYR A 157 -16.36 -2.92 -11.54
CA TYR A 157 -17.16 -2.16 -12.47
C TYR A 157 -18.49 -1.86 -11.80
N LYS A 158 -18.79 -0.59 -11.56
CA LYS A 158 -20.16 -0.14 -11.47
C LYS A 158 -20.77 -0.40 -12.85
N ALA A 159 -21.46 -1.54 -13.00
CA ALA A 159 -22.48 -1.63 -14.01
C ALA A 159 -23.47 -0.50 -13.67
N GLY A 160 -23.47 0.55 -14.50
CA GLY A 160 -24.42 1.64 -14.42
C GLY A 160 -25.85 1.13 -14.63
#